data_643a4299b18fa81af960ea999f3ba593
#
_entry.id   643a4299b18fa81af960ea999f3ba593
#
_cell.length_a   1.000
_cell.length_b   1.000
_cell.length_c   1.000
_cell.angle_alpha   90.00
_cell.angle_beta   90.00
_cell.angle_gamma   90.00
#
_symmetry.space_group_name_H-M   'P 1'
#
loop_
_entity.id
_entity.type
_entity.pdbx_description
1 polymer ?
#
loop_
_entity_poly.entity_id
_entity_poly.type
_entity_poly.pdbx_seq_one_letter_code
_entity_poly.pdbx_strand_id
1 'polypeptide(L)'
;MGRLLLNSRGLNTSAGCRQIFKKIQKDNLAEKTMFIVSHPSYGIEERIAENCVEIMGFKRENLFFSVNGIPEGVIPDFIHVTEGNTFEILKYMRDNGLVEYIKTVMENEKVIYIGSSAGAAIAGSDVMLICDFDKNDIGLVDYKALELFEGAIIPHYEREYLRNYIRNTEEHIIKRYKRIYSVSNEEALIL
;
A
#
# COMPACT_ATOMS: atom_id res chain seq x y z
N MET A 1 5.60 -5.76 -15.15
CA MET A 1 5.22 -5.02 -13.92
C MET A 1 5.25 -5.99 -12.75
N GLY A 2 5.78 -5.57 -11.61
CA GLY A 2 5.85 -6.37 -10.39
C GLY A 2 4.46 -6.80 -9.86
N ARG A 3 4.44 -7.74 -8.93
CA ARG A 3 3.21 -8.23 -8.29
C ARG A 3 2.71 -7.27 -7.22
N LEU A 4 1.39 -7.21 -7.05
CA LEU A 4 0.76 -6.43 -5.98
C LEU A 4 0.19 -7.37 -4.92
N LEU A 5 0.52 -7.13 -3.66
CA LEU A 5 -0.05 -7.78 -2.48
C LEU A 5 -0.76 -6.71 -1.65
N LEU A 6 -2.08 -6.71 -1.68
CA LEU A 6 -2.92 -5.65 -1.12
C LEU A 6 -3.75 -6.20 0.02
N ASN A 7 -3.70 -5.54 1.19
CA ASN A 7 -4.44 -5.94 2.36
C ASN A 7 -4.96 -4.72 3.14
N SER A 8 -5.80 -4.96 4.14
CA SER A 8 -6.34 -3.89 5.00
C SER A 8 -5.53 -3.66 6.27
N ARG A 9 -4.79 -4.68 6.74
CA ARG A 9 -3.97 -4.58 7.96
C ARG A 9 -2.52 -4.34 7.59
N GLY A 10 -1.89 -3.40 8.30
CA GLY A 10 -0.51 -3.02 8.05
C GLY A 10 0.54 -3.88 8.76
N LEU A 11 1.79 -3.70 8.38
CA LEU A 11 2.94 -4.35 9.02
C LEU A 11 3.22 -3.81 10.44
N ASN A 12 2.58 -2.72 10.84
CA ASN A 12 2.64 -2.23 12.23
C ASN A 12 1.89 -3.12 13.22
N THR A 13 1.09 -4.07 12.73
CA THR A 13 0.37 -5.06 13.56
C THR A 13 0.89 -6.47 13.32
N SER A 14 1.02 -7.26 14.39
CA SER A 14 1.43 -8.67 14.27
C SER A 14 0.46 -9.49 13.41
N ALA A 15 -0.83 -9.15 13.41
CA ALA A 15 -1.84 -9.83 12.59
C ALA A 15 -1.63 -9.56 11.10
N GLY A 16 -1.45 -8.28 10.71
CA GLY A 16 -1.16 -7.89 9.34
C GLY A 16 0.16 -8.47 8.85
N CYS A 17 1.20 -8.40 9.69
CA CYS A 17 2.50 -8.96 9.39
C CYS A 17 2.42 -10.46 9.08
N ARG A 18 1.74 -11.25 9.92
CA ARG A 18 1.51 -12.68 9.66
C ARG A 18 0.68 -12.95 8.41
N GLN A 19 -0.30 -12.10 8.12
CA GLN A 19 -1.13 -12.23 6.91
C GLN A 19 -0.28 -12.07 5.64
N ILE A 20 0.57 -11.04 5.59
CA ILE A 20 1.48 -10.78 4.48
C ILE A 20 2.55 -11.87 4.40
N PHE A 21 3.17 -12.22 5.51
CA PHE A 21 4.20 -13.27 5.58
C PHE A 21 3.74 -14.59 4.97
N LYS A 22 2.52 -15.04 5.27
CA LYS A 22 1.95 -16.26 4.67
C LYS A 22 1.91 -16.24 3.14
N LYS A 23 1.90 -15.06 2.52
CA LYS A 23 1.86 -14.92 1.06
C LYS A 23 3.26 -14.90 0.42
N ILE A 24 4.29 -14.49 1.17
CA ILE A 24 5.66 -14.30 0.67
C ILE A 24 6.69 -15.25 1.31
N GLN A 25 6.29 -16.12 2.23
CA GLN A 25 7.18 -16.98 3.04
C GLN A 25 8.06 -17.98 2.24
N LYS A 26 7.85 -18.08 0.93
CA LYS A 26 8.66 -18.94 0.07
C LYS A 26 10.06 -18.39 -0.17
N ASP A 27 10.27 -17.11 0.10
CA ASP A 27 11.54 -16.43 -0.10
C ASP A 27 12.38 -16.48 1.19
N ASN A 28 13.70 -16.49 1.05
CA ASN A 28 14.60 -16.25 2.19
C ASN A 28 14.63 -14.75 2.49
N LEU A 29 13.72 -14.29 3.38
CA LEU A 29 13.52 -12.88 3.66
C LEU A 29 14.73 -12.23 4.36
N ALA A 30 15.62 -13.01 4.99
CA ALA A 30 16.84 -12.48 5.59
C ALA A 30 17.80 -11.85 4.57
N GLU A 31 17.74 -12.30 3.31
CA GLU A 31 18.57 -11.77 2.22
C GLU A 31 17.81 -10.77 1.32
N LYS A 32 16.58 -10.45 1.67
CA LYS A 32 15.72 -9.55 0.91
C LYS A 32 15.68 -8.15 1.50
N THR A 33 15.48 -7.17 0.63
CA THR A 33 15.37 -5.76 0.99
C THR A 33 13.94 -5.27 0.90
N MET A 34 13.55 -4.39 1.81
CA MET A 34 12.22 -3.74 1.78
C MET A 34 12.35 -2.24 1.93
N PHE A 35 11.72 -1.49 1.02
CA PHE A 35 11.54 -0.05 1.15
C PHE A 35 10.15 0.25 1.69
N ILE A 36 10.08 0.91 2.85
CA ILE A 36 8.85 1.17 3.61
C ILE A 36 8.53 2.65 3.52
N VAL A 37 7.36 2.94 2.96
CA VAL A 37 6.81 4.30 2.81
C VAL A 37 5.77 4.51 3.89
N SER A 38 6.09 5.36 4.87
CA SER A 38 5.22 5.80 5.96
C SER A 38 5.21 7.32 6.06
N HIS A 39 4.09 7.90 6.49
CA HIS A 39 4.06 9.33 6.78
C HIS A 39 4.77 9.62 8.11
N PRO A 40 5.71 10.59 8.16
CA PRO A 40 6.57 10.80 9.34
C PRO A 40 5.80 11.08 10.65
N SER A 41 4.63 11.69 10.56
CA SER A 41 3.81 12.02 11.74
C SER A 41 3.23 10.81 12.47
N TYR A 42 3.28 9.61 11.87
CA TYR A 42 2.68 8.42 12.48
C TYR A 42 3.60 7.71 13.46
N GLY A 43 4.93 7.86 13.29
CA GLY A 43 5.94 7.28 14.20
C GLY A 43 5.85 5.76 14.33
N ILE A 44 5.51 5.07 13.24
CA ILE A 44 5.26 3.61 13.23
C ILE A 44 6.46 2.78 12.75
N GLU A 45 7.54 3.43 12.31
CA GLU A 45 8.68 2.82 11.63
C GLU A 45 9.34 1.74 12.48
N GLU A 46 9.59 2.04 13.77
CA GLU A 46 10.24 1.09 14.67
C GLU A 46 9.41 -0.16 14.88
N ARG A 47 8.11 -0.01 15.10
CA ARG A 47 7.20 -1.15 15.27
C ARG A 47 7.07 -1.99 14.01
N ILE A 48 7.08 -1.36 12.82
CA ILE A 48 7.11 -2.10 11.55
C ILE A 48 8.41 -2.89 11.46
N ALA A 49 9.54 -2.28 11.78
CA ALA A 49 10.83 -2.95 11.74
C ALA A 49 10.90 -4.14 12.70
N GLU A 50 10.47 -3.98 13.95
CA GLU A 50 10.38 -5.06 14.92
C GLU A 50 9.55 -6.24 14.37
N ASN A 51 8.35 -5.95 13.86
CA ASN A 51 7.48 -6.98 13.28
C ASN A 51 8.11 -7.67 12.04
N CYS A 52 8.78 -6.92 11.17
CA CYS A 52 9.46 -7.47 10.01
C CYS A 52 10.61 -8.39 10.42
N VAL A 53 11.38 -8.02 11.44
CA VAL A 53 12.48 -8.84 11.97
C VAL A 53 11.96 -10.08 12.71
N GLU A 54 11.09 -9.89 13.69
CA GLU A 54 10.67 -10.95 14.61
C GLU A 54 9.70 -11.95 13.99
N ILE A 55 8.79 -11.48 13.12
CA ILE A 55 7.72 -12.31 12.55
C ILE A 55 8.08 -12.82 11.15
N MET A 56 8.72 -11.96 10.33
CA MET A 56 8.98 -12.28 8.93
C MET A 56 10.42 -12.76 8.68
N GLY A 57 11.36 -12.41 9.56
CA GLY A 57 12.76 -12.83 9.47
C GLY A 57 13.62 -11.95 8.55
N PHE A 58 13.21 -10.72 8.28
CA PHE A 58 14.09 -9.74 7.64
C PHE A 58 15.27 -9.39 8.56
N LYS A 59 16.42 -9.03 7.97
CA LYS A 59 17.48 -8.35 8.71
C LYS A 59 17.16 -6.86 8.82
N ARG A 60 17.44 -6.26 9.98
CA ARG A 60 17.14 -4.84 10.23
C ARG A 60 17.83 -3.90 9.22
N GLU A 61 19.07 -4.19 8.88
CA GLU A 61 19.86 -3.44 7.89
C GLU A 61 19.31 -3.48 6.46
N ASN A 62 18.40 -4.39 6.17
CA ASN A 62 17.73 -4.53 4.87
C ASN A 62 16.39 -3.80 4.79
N LEU A 63 16.01 -3.09 5.85
CA LEU A 63 14.78 -2.30 5.92
C LEU A 63 15.11 -0.81 5.77
N PHE A 64 14.62 -0.22 4.69
CA PHE A 64 14.81 1.19 4.36
C PHE A 64 13.48 1.94 4.56
N PHE A 65 13.53 3.12 5.17
CA PHE A 65 12.33 3.91 5.46
C PHE A 65 12.35 5.23 4.70
N SER A 66 11.22 5.61 4.12
CA SER A 66 11.08 6.84 3.33
C SER A 66 11.37 8.12 4.10
N VAL A 67 11.23 8.09 5.42
CA VAL A 67 11.61 9.21 6.31
C VAL A 67 13.12 9.53 6.27
N ASN A 68 13.93 8.59 5.83
CA ASN A 68 15.38 8.75 5.62
C ASN A 68 15.74 9.00 4.15
N GLY A 69 14.74 9.18 3.27
CA GLY A 69 14.91 9.35 1.83
C GLY A 69 14.84 8.05 1.04
N ILE A 70 15.00 8.18 -0.27
CA ILE A 70 15.06 7.04 -1.21
C ILE A 70 16.44 6.39 -1.08
N PRO A 71 16.53 5.05 -0.94
CA PRO A 71 17.82 4.37 -0.80
C PRO A 71 18.63 4.45 -2.11
N GLU A 72 19.83 5.01 -2.03
CA GLU A 72 20.71 5.15 -3.19
C GLU A 72 21.30 3.80 -3.62
N GLY A 73 21.26 3.51 -4.91
CA GLY A 73 21.88 2.31 -5.51
C GLY A 73 21.22 0.98 -5.11
N VAL A 74 20.08 1.00 -4.42
CA VAL A 74 19.35 -0.21 -4.02
C VAL A 74 18.02 -0.28 -4.75
N ILE A 75 17.80 -1.38 -5.48
CA ILE A 75 16.47 -1.74 -5.99
C ILE A 75 15.87 -2.71 -4.96
N PRO A 76 14.83 -2.32 -4.23
CA PRO A 76 14.27 -3.17 -3.18
C PRO A 76 13.53 -4.38 -3.78
N ASP A 77 13.56 -5.52 -3.09
CA ASP A 77 12.74 -6.68 -3.44
C ASP A 77 11.26 -6.43 -3.12
N PHE A 78 11.01 -5.65 -2.07
CA PHE A 78 9.67 -5.28 -1.62
C PHE A 78 9.54 -3.78 -1.45
N ILE A 79 8.40 -3.24 -1.85
CA ILE A 79 7.96 -1.88 -1.49
C ILE A 79 6.73 -2.02 -0.63
N HIS A 80 6.74 -1.46 0.57
CA HIS A 80 5.58 -1.42 1.45
C HIS A 80 5.09 0.01 1.63
N VAL A 81 3.88 0.32 1.16
CA VAL A 81 3.17 1.56 1.49
C VAL A 81 2.19 1.28 2.61
N THR A 82 2.34 2.03 3.71
CA THR A 82 1.70 1.74 4.98
C THR A 82 0.23 2.14 5.04
N GLU A 83 -0.40 1.81 6.16
CA GLU A 83 -1.69 2.34 6.61
C GLU A 83 -1.57 3.79 7.10
N GLY A 84 -2.71 4.47 7.20
CA GLY A 84 -2.86 5.86 7.66
C GLY A 84 -3.92 6.59 6.85
N ASN A 85 -3.94 7.91 6.90
CA ASN A 85 -4.82 8.70 6.05
C ASN A 85 -4.32 8.67 4.60
N THR A 86 -5.17 8.23 3.69
CA THR A 86 -4.82 8.03 2.28
C THR A 86 -4.34 9.31 1.60
N PHE A 87 -4.97 10.44 1.91
CA PHE A 87 -4.63 11.73 1.30
C PHE A 87 -3.30 12.26 1.81
N GLU A 88 -3.04 12.16 3.11
CA GLU A 88 -1.76 12.58 3.71
C GLU A 88 -0.59 11.76 3.16
N ILE A 89 -0.73 10.42 3.09
CA ILE A 89 0.30 9.54 2.53
C ILE A 89 0.53 9.86 1.05
N LEU A 90 -0.52 9.99 0.25
CA LEU A 90 -0.38 10.29 -1.18
C LEU A 90 0.29 11.65 -1.41
N LYS A 91 -0.09 12.68 -0.63
CA LYS A 91 0.58 13.98 -0.70
C LYS A 91 2.06 13.88 -0.31
N TYR A 92 2.37 13.21 0.80
CA TYR A 92 3.75 12.98 1.24
C TYR A 92 4.57 12.28 0.15
N MET A 93 4.02 11.25 -0.47
CA MET A 93 4.69 10.53 -1.55
C MET A 93 5.00 11.44 -2.75
N ARG A 94 4.09 12.32 -3.13
CA ARG A 94 4.29 13.28 -4.22
C ARG A 94 5.35 14.32 -3.88
N ASP A 95 5.26 14.91 -2.70
CA ASP A 95 6.16 15.97 -2.24
C ASP A 95 7.62 15.48 -2.14
N ASN A 96 7.83 14.16 -1.98
CA ASN A 96 9.14 13.54 -1.83
C ASN A 96 9.60 12.69 -3.05
N GLY A 97 8.90 12.78 -4.19
CA GLY A 97 9.27 12.05 -5.41
C GLY A 97 9.07 10.53 -5.34
N LEU A 98 8.37 10.03 -4.31
CA LEU A 98 8.17 8.59 -4.08
C LEU A 98 7.21 7.97 -5.10
N VAL A 99 6.29 8.74 -5.66
CA VAL A 99 5.36 8.26 -6.70
C VAL A 99 6.13 7.81 -7.94
N GLU A 100 7.02 8.66 -8.46
CA GLU A 100 7.81 8.36 -9.65
C GLU A 100 8.83 7.25 -9.37
N TYR A 101 9.46 7.28 -8.19
CA TYR A 101 10.38 6.23 -7.78
C TYR A 101 9.71 4.85 -7.76
N ILE A 102 8.54 4.74 -7.10
CA ILE A 102 7.81 3.47 -7.00
C ILE A 102 7.39 2.98 -8.38
N LYS A 103 6.83 3.84 -9.24
CA LYS A 103 6.46 3.47 -10.61
C LYS A 103 7.65 2.89 -11.38
N THR A 104 8.81 3.56 -11.31
CA THR A 104 10.04 3.11 -11.97
C THR A 104 10.51 1.75 -11.43
N VAL A 105 10.54 1.58 -10.11
CA VAL A 105 10.99 0.32 -9.49
C VAL A 105 10.01 -0.82 -9.83
N MET A 106 8.71 -0.56 -9.91
CA MET A 106 7.68 -1.55 -10.23
C MET A 106 7.70 -2.00 -11.71
N GLU A 107 8.47 -1.39 -12.60
CA GLU A 107 8.75 -1.94 -13.93
C GLU A 107 9.51 -3.26 -13.84
N ASN A 108 10.27 -3.48 -12.77
CA ASN A 108 10.92 -4.75 -12.49
C ASN A 108 9.90 -5.78 -11.96
N GLU A 109 9.65 -6.83 -12.75
CA GLU A 109 8.68 -7.89 -12.43
C GLU A 109 9.01 -8.72 -11.18
N LYS A 110 10.25 -8.63 -10.66
CA LYS A 110 10.66 -9.31 -9.43
C LYS A 110 10.25 -8.57 -8.17
N VAL A 111 9.98 -7.28 -8.27
CA VAL A 111 9.57 -6.45 -7.13
C VAL A 111 8.14 -6.76 -6.74
N ILE A 112 7.88 -6.81 -5.45
CA ILE A 112 6.55 -7.00 -4.88
C ILE A 112 6.14 -5.71 -4.16
N TYR A 113 5.06 -5.09 -4.64
CA TYR A 113 4.40 -4.00 -3.92
C TYR A 113 3.47 -4.58 -2.85
N ILE A 114 3.63 -4.13 -1.64
CA ILE A 114 2.75 -4.44 -0.50
C ILE A 114 2.00 -3.16 -0.14
N GLY A 115 0.71 -3.12 -0.40
CA GLY A 115 -0.16 -2.00 -0.03
C GLY A 115 -1.03 -2.36 1.16
N SER A 116 -0.96 -1.59 2.24
CA SER A 116 -1.75 -1.81 3.44
C SER A 116 -2.72 -0.65 3.68
N SER A 117 -4.02 -0.93 3.77
CA SER A 117 -5.06 0.09 3.98
C SER A 117 -4.92 1.25 2.96
N ALA A 118 -4.50 2.44 3.40
CA ALA A 118 -4.21 3.57 2.52
C ALA A 118 -3.28 3.18 1.36
N GLY A 119 -2.20 2.44 1.64
CA GLY A 119 -1.28 1.94 0.62
C GLY A 119 -1.93 0.99 -0.38
N ALA A 120 -2.96 0.23 0.03
CA ALA A 120 -3.73 -0.58 -0.91
C ALA A 120 -4.58 0.28 -1.86
N ALA A 121 -5.23 1.32 -1.33
CA ALA A 121 -6.00 2.27 -2.14
C ALA A 121 -5.10 3.06 -3.12
N ILE A 122 -3.94 3.52 -2.65
CA ILE A 122 -2.96 4.29 -3.44
C ILE A 122 -2.37 3.46 -4.61
N ALA A 123 -2.40 2.13 -4.56
CA ALA A 123 -1.96 1.29 -5.68
C ALA A 123 -2.84 1.43 -6.94
N GLY A 124 -4.10 1.85 -6.78
CA GLY A 124 -5.07 2.00 -7.87
C GLY A 124 -4.85 3.18 -8.79
N SER A 125 -5.84 3.43 -9.64
CA SER A 125 -5.83 4.54 -10.60
C SER A 125 -5.95 5.90 -9.89
N ASP A 126 -6.86 6.00 -8.93
CA ASP A 126 -7.05 7.17 -8.07
C ASP A 126 -7.65 6.77 -6.72
N VAL A 127 -7.73 7.73 -5.80
CA VAL A 127 -8.26 7.53 -4.44
C VAL A 127 -9.62 8.20 -4.22
N MET A 128 -10.38 8.48 -5.28
CA MET A 128 -11.66 9.20 -5.16
C MET A 128 -12.69 8.42 -4.31
N LEU A 129 -12.76 7.09 -4.45
CA LEU A 129 -13.68 6.27 -3.65
C LEU A 129 -13.34 6.25 -2.16
N ILE A 130 -12.14 6.69 -1.79
CA ILE A 130 -11.73 6.76 -0.37
C ILE A 130 -12.26 8.02 0.32
N CYS A 131 -12.76 9.00 -0.42
CA CYS A 131 -13.40 10.20 0.16
C CYS A 131 -14.58 9.88 1.09
N ASP A 132 -15.19 8.71 0.95
CA ASP A 132 -16.28 8.25 1.82
C ASP A 132 -15.76 7.62 3.13
N PHE A 133 -14.47 7.34 3.23
CA PHE A 133 -13.84 6.60 4.33
C PHE A 133 -12.79 7.42 5.09
N ASP A 134 -11.94 8.16 4.36
CA ASP A 134 -10.91 9.02 4.92
C ASP A 134 -11.27 10.49 4.74
N LYS A 135 -10.94 11.32 5.73
CA LYS A 135 -11.10 12.77 5.63
C LYS A 135 -9.94 13.36 4.83
N ASN A 136 -10.30 14.23 3.88
CA ASN A 136 -9.33 15.01 3.10
C ASN A 136 -9.10 16.39 3.74
N ASP A 137 -8.61 16.41 4.97
CA ASP A 137 -8.38 17.65 5.72
C ASP A 137 -7.24 18.49 5.13
N ILE A 138 -6.37 17.89 4.34
CA ILE A 138 -5.27 18.59 3.65
C ILE A 138 -5.70 19.26 2.33
N GLY A 139 -6.95 19.09 1.91
CA GLY A 139 -7.49 19.70 0.69
C GLY A 139 -6.84 19.18 -0.61
N LEU A 140 -6.49 17.89 -0.68
CA LEU A 140 -5.95 17.28 -1.90
C LEU A 140 -7.01 17.35 -3.01
N VAL A 141 -6.69 17.99 -4.14
CA VAL A 141 -7.63 18.17 -5.27
C VAL A 141 -7.38 17.20 -6.42
N ASP A 142 -6.15 16.73 -6.58
CA ASP A 142 -5.78 15.70 -7.54
C ASP A 142 -5.74 14.34 -6.83
N TYR A 143 -6.70 13.47 -7.16
CA TYR A 143 -6.84 12.14 -6.58
C TYR A 143 -6.07 11.04 -7.31
N LYS A 144 -5.34 11.36 -8.40
CA LYS A 144 -4.55 10.40 -9.15
C LYS A 144 -3.55 9.69 -8.23
N ALA A 145 -3.44 8.37 -8.35
CA ALA A 145 -2.61 7.55 -7.46
C ALA A 145 -1.43 6.90 -8.23
N LEU A 146 -0.96 5.74 -7.80
CA LEU A 146 0.19 5.06 -8.42
C LEU A 146 -0.12 4.43 -9.78
N GLU A 147 -1.39 4.15 -10.09
CA GLU A 147 -1.79 3.50 -11.34
C GLU A 147 -1.09 2.15 -11.59
N LEU A 148 -0.79 1.40 -10.55
CA LEU A 148 -0.19 0.07 -10.67
C LEU A 148 -1.18 -0.98 -11.19
N PHE A 149 -2.46 -0.66 -11.25
CA PHE A 149 -3.50 -1.42 -11.96
C PHE A 149 -4.68 -0.51 -12.33
N GLU A 150 -5.45 -0.91 -13.35
CA GLU A 150 -6.62 -0.15 -13.79
C GLU A 150 -7.84 -0.43 -12.90
N GLY A 151 -7.99 0.32 -11.82
CA GLY A 151 -9.09 0.15 -10.90
C GLY A 151 -8.91 0.87 -9.58
N ALA A 152 -9.81 0.57 -8.64
CA ALA A 152 -9.77 1.08 -7.28
C ALA A 152 -9.88 -0.06 -6.26
N ILE A 153 -9.39 0.20 -5.05
CA ILE A 153 -9.52 -0.72 -3.90
C ILE A 153 -10.13 0.05 -2.74
N ILE A 154 -11.11 -0.60 -2.10
CA ILE A 154 -11.72 -0.14 -0.85
C ILE A 154 -11.22 -1.08 0.26
N PRO A 155 -10.25 -0.66 1.08
CA PRO A 155 -9.78 -1.43 2.22
C PRO A 155 -10.82 -1.44 3.35
N HIS A 156 -10.69 -2.40 4.28
CA HIS A 156 -11.58 -2.60 5.44
C HIS A 156 -13.05 -2.85 5.09
N TYR A 157 -13.32 -3.22 3.85
CA TYR A 157 -14.67 -3.34 3.33
C TYR A 157 -14.99 -4.78 2.92
N GLU A 158 -16.11 -5.32 3.45
CA GLU A 158 -16.52 -6.69 3.16
C GLU A 158 -17.11 -6.79 1.74
N ARG A 159 -16.79 -7.88 1.04
CA ARG A 159 -17.23 -8.10 -0.36
C ARG A 159 -18.75 -8.12 -0.51
N GLU A 160 -19.47 -8.57 0.50
CA GLU A 160 -20.92 -8.64 0.46
C GLU A 160 -21.57 -7.26 0.36
N TYR A 161 -20.94 -6.23 0.92
CA TYR A 161 -21.44 -4.86 0.88
C TYR A 161 -21.02 -4.08 -0.38
N LEU A 162 -20.00 -4.56 -1.11
CA LEU A 162 -19.45 -3.87 -2.26
C LEU A 162 -20.50 -3.58 -3.34
N ARG A 163 -21.41 -4.53 -3.61
CA ARG A 163 -22.50 -4.34 -4.60
C ARG A 163 -23.42 -3.18 -4.23
N ASN A 164 -23.76 -3.06 -2.95
CA ASN A 164 -24.63 -1.99 -2.48
C ASN A 164 -23.90 -0.65 -2.51
N TYR A 165 -22.62 -0.62 -2.14
CA TYR A 165 -21.79 0.56 -2.27
C TYR A 165 -21.72 1.07 -3.72
N ILE A 166 -21.38 0.20 -4.67
CA ILE A 166 -21.32 0.53 -6.11
C ILE A 166 -22.68 1.04 -6.61
N ARG A 167 -23.78 0.41 -6.19
CA ARG A 167 -25.14 0.80 -6.61
C ARG A 167 -25.54 2.19 -6.08
N ASN A 168 -25.06 2.56 -4.91
CA ASN A 168 -25.40 3.82 -4.25
C ASN A 168 -24.42 4.95 -4.57
N THR A 169 -23.27 4.63 -5.18
CA THR A 169 -22.29 5.62 -5.62
C THR A 169 -22.70 6.15 -7.01
N GLU A 170 -22.49 7.42 -7.26
CA GLU A 170 -22.83 8.07 -8.51
C GLU A 170 -22.20 7.36 -9.72
N GLU A 171 -23.00 7.12 -10.75
CA GLU A 171 -22.60 6.32 -11.92
C GLU A 171 -21.34 6.87 -12.61
N HIS A 172 -21.21 8.21 -12.67
CA HIS A 172 -20.05 8.83 -13.31
C HIS A 172 -18.73 8.58 -12.54
N ILE A 173 -18.79 8.36 -11.22
CA ILE A 173 -17.64 7.99 -10.40
C ILE A 173 -17.27 6.53 -10.68
N ILE A 174 -18.26 5.63 -10.66
CA ILE A 174 -18.04 4.19 -10.88
C ILE A 174 -17.47 3.90 -12.28
N LYS A 175 -17.97 4.60 -13.30
CA LYS A 175 -17.49 4.44 -14.68
C LYS A 175 -16.03 4.81 -14.92
N ARG A 176 -15.38 5.46 -13.97
CA ARG A 176 -13.94 5.77 -14.04
C ARG A 176 -13.07 4.54 -13.89
N TYR A 177 -13.59 3.46 -13.29
CA TYR A 177 -12.81 2.30 -12.92
C TYR A 177 -13.18 1.09 -13.77
N LYS A 178 -12.18 0.44 -14.34
CA LYS A 178 -12.34 -0.85 -15.02
C LYS A 178 -12.72 -1.95 -14.02
N ARG A 179 -12.20 -1.86 -12.80
CA ARG A 179 -12.47 -2.80 -11.70
C ARG A 179 -12.48 -2.09 -10.37
N ILE A 180 -13.37 -2.50 -9.48
CA ILE A 180 -13.40 -2.07 -8.09
C ILE A 180 -13.30 -3.32 -7.22
N TYR A 181 -12.32 -3.33 -6.34
CA TYR A 181 -12.11 -4.40 -5.38
C TYR A 181 -12.44 -3.91 -3.96
N SER A 182 -12.87 -4.82 -3.11
CA SER A 182 -12.85 -4.64 -1.66
C SER A 182 -11.92 -5.66 -1.03
N VAL A 183 -11.26 -5.28 0.05
CA VAL A 183 -10.39 -6.15 0.83
C VAL A 183 -10.78 -6.03 2.29
N SER A 184 -11.30 -7.12 2.88
CA SER A 184 -11.66 -7.15 4.29
C SER A 184 -10.42 -7.22 5.19
N ASN A 185 -10.65 -7.11 6.51
CA ASN A 185 -9.53 -7.23 7.47
C ASN A 185 -8.89 -8.62 7.50
N GLU A 186 -9.57 -9.65 7.01
CA GLU A 186 -9.10 -11.04 7.05
C GLU A 186 -8.48 -11.50 5.72
N GLU A 187 -8.49 -10.64 4.70
CA GLU A 187 -8.06 -10.99 3.35
C GLU A 187 -6.79 -10.25 2.92
N ALA A 188 -6.09 -10.85 1.96
CA ALA A 188 -5.07 -10.20 1.16
C ALA A 188 -5.30 -10.56 -0.31
N LEU A 189 -5.36 -9.55 -1.17
CA LEU A 189 -5.55 -9.68 -2.61
C LEU A 189 -4.18 -9.69 -3.31
N ILE A 190 -4.01 -10.58 -4.28
CA ILE A 190 -2.82 -10.61 -5.16
C ILE A 190 -3.29 -10.25 -6.58
N LEU A 191 -2.65 -9.25 -7.17
CA LEU A 191 -2.82 -8.80 -8.55
C LEU A 191 -1.52 -8.88 -9.34
#